data_2d0d6760fe50cbef6b695165a856a082
#
_entry.id   2d0d6760fe50cbef6b695165a856a082
#
_cell.length_a   1.000
_cell.length_b   1.000
_cell.length_c   1.000
_cell.angle_alpha   90.00
_cell.angle_beta   90.00
_cell.angle_gamma   90.00
#
_symmetry.space_group_name_H-M   'P 1'
#
loop_
_entity.id
_entity.type
_entity.pdbx_description
1 polymer ?
#
loop_
_entity_poly.entity_id
_entity_poly.type
_entity_poly.pdbx_seq_one_letter_code
_entity_poly.pdbx_strand_id
1 'polypeptide(L)'
;LYGEVRDGTSAIDFDARHASLATTPRPRGHVVACRITAENPDTGFKPGTGSLSELTFRSSPSTWGYFSVSANGALHEYADSQFGHVFAMGADRDEARKSMVMALKELSIRSDFRTTIEYLVTLLEYDAFVRNSITTAWLDGLIAEGVEAVRPPTELVVLCGAAVKAHAMSTETRDEFKRILHRGQVPPRHTLRTQFPVDFIYDDVRYHFTAHQSAPTLWTLELRGQRTRVSLRELRDGGWLLGLGGASH
;
A
#
# COMPACT_ATOMS: atom_id res chain seq x y z
N LEU A 1 -15.31 18.39 -18.29
CA LEU A 1 -15.55 19.65 -19.04
C LEU A 1 -15.27 19.51 -20.54
N TYR A 2 -15.37 18.32 -21.09
CA TYR A 2 -15.24 18.12 -22.53
C TYR A 2 -16.65 18.05 -23.11
N GLY A 3 -17.15 19.17 -23.60
CA GLY A 3 -18.33 19.20 -24.43
C GLY A 3 -18.06 18.51 -25.76
N GLU A 4 -19.01 17.76 -26.30
CA GLU A 4 -18.93 17.28 -27.67
C GLU A 4 -18.78 18.49 -28.60
N VAL A 5 -17.67 18.56 -29.33
CA VAL A 5 -17.52 19.52 -30.42
C VAL A 5 -18.26 18.92 -31.61
N ARG A 6 -19.45 19.46 -31.92
CA ARG A 6 -20.17 19.19 -33.17
C ARG A 6 -19.94 20.34 -34.11
N ASP A 7 -19.48 20.03 -35.30
CA ASP A 7 -19.33 20.97 -36.40
C ASP A 7 -18.41 22.18 -36.11
N GLY A 8 -17.36 21.99 -35.29
CA GLY A 8 -16.43 23.06 -34.95
C GLY A 8 -16.93 24.09 -33.94
N THR A 9 -18.12 23.93 -33.41
CA THR A 9 -18.65 24.72 -32.31
C THR A 9 -18.62 23.95 -31.00
N SER A 10 -18.16 24.58 -29.92
CA SER A 10 -18.22 24.03 -28.59
C SER A 10 -19.67 23.82 -28.17
N ALA A 11 -20.04 22.66 -27.61
CA ALA A 11 -21.36 22.45 -27.03
C ALA A 11 -21.65 23.35 -25.82
N ILE A 12 -20.63 24.09 -25.34
CA ILE A 12 -20.74 25.08 -24.28
C ILE A 12 -20.35 26.43 -24.88
N ASP A 13 -21.34 27.30 -25.01
CA ASP A 13 -21.12 28.69 -25.39
C ASP A 13 -20.71 29.50 -24.15
N PHE A 14 -19.40 29.74 -24.01
CA PHE A 14 -18.84 30.52 -22.92
C PHE A 14 -19.09 32.02 -23.05
N ASP A 15 -19.43 32.51 -24.25
CA ASP A 15 -19.72 33.92 -24.53
C ASP A 15 -21.17 34.28 -24.34
N ALA A 16 -22.06 33.33 -24.16
CA ALA A 16 -23.46 33.57 -23.94
C ALA A 16 -23.70 34.24 -22.57
N ARG A 17 -23.64 35.55 -22.53
CA ARG A 17 -23.92 36.37 -21.33
C ARG A 17 -25.32 36.17 -20.74
N HIS A 18 -26.14 35.33 -21.37
CA HIS A 18 -27.51 35.00 -20.99
C HIS A 18 -27.80 33.50 -21.06
N ALA A 19 -26.80 32.65 -20.91
CA ALA A 19 -27.03 31.20 -20.81
C ALA A 19 -28.02 30.96 -19.66
N SER A 20 -29.23 30.58 -20.00
CA SER A 20 -30.22 30.13 -19.04
C SER A 20 -29.61 28.96 -18.22
N LEU A 21 -29.79 28.95 -16.91
CA LEU A 21 -29.39 27.84 -16.02
C LEU A 21 -29.93 26.48 -16.51
N ALA A 22 -31.00 26.50 -17.33
CA ALA A 22 -31.55 25.29 -17.98
C ALA A 22 -30.63 24.68 -19.04
N THR A 23 -29.64 25.44 -19.59
CA THR A 23 -28.67 24.95 -20.58
C THR A 23 -27.32 24.54 -19.96
N THR A 24 -27.15 24.73 -18.66
CA THR A 24 -25.94 24.31 -17.97
C THR A 24 -25.84 22.77 -17.97
N PRO A 25 -24.78 22.18 -18.53
CA PRO A 25 -24.64 20.73 -18.56
C PRO A 25 -24.60 20.19 -17.14
N ARG A 26 -25.42 19.18 -16.86
CA ARG A 26 -25.40 18.50 -15.56
C ARG A 26 -24.18 17.55 -15.50
N PRO A 27 -23.47 17.49 -14.37
CA PRO A 27 -22.45 16.50 -14.15
C PRO A 27 -22.99 15.08 -14.35
N ARG A 28 -22.21 14.21 -14.98
CA ARG A 28 -22.61 12.81 -15.27
C ARG A 28 -22.32 11.85 -14.11
N GLY A 29 -21.85 12.36 -12.97
CA GLY A 29 -21.48 11.57 -11.80
C GLY A 29 -20.64 12.39 -10.85
N HIS A 30 -20.04 11.69 -9.93
CA HIS A 30 -19.15 12.25 -8.91
C HIS A 30 -17.73 11.72 -9.09
N VAL A 31 -16.73 12.55 -8.81
CA VAL A 31 -15.32 12.15 -8.84
C VAL A 31 -14.69 12.52 -7.51
N VAL A 32 -13.96 11.58 -6.94
CA VAL A 32 -13.05 11.79 -5.82
C VAL A 32 -11.64 11.74 -6.37
N ALA A 33 -10.78 12.66 -5.95
CA ALA A 33 -9.38 12.73 -6.34
C ALA A 33 -8.48 12.67 -5.09
N CYS A 34 -7.43 11.88 -5.15
CA CYS A 34 -6.42 11.79 -4.11
C CYS A 34 -5.05 12.16 -4.67
N ARG A 35 -4.37 13.06 -3.97
CA ARG A 35 -2.98 13.40 -4.23
C ARG A 35 -2.10 12.38 -3.50
N ILE A 36 -1.16 11.77 -4.22
CA ILE A 36 -0.21 10.81 -3.66
C ILE A 36 1.11 11.53 -3.40
N THR A 37 1.53 11.55 -2.14
CA THR A 37 2.72 12.25 -1.68
C THR A 37 3.67 11.32 -0.94
N ALA A 38 4.96 11.65 -1.04
CA ALA A 38 6.04 11.06 -0.25
C ALA A 38 6.17 11.81 1.08
N GLU A 39 5.20 11.64 1.93
CA GLU A 39 5.15 12.28 3.23
C GLU A 39 4.83 11.24 4.30
N ASN A 40 5.40 11.44 5.48
CA ASN A 40 5.16 10.54 6.60
C ASN A 40 4.09 11.13 7.55
N PRO A 41 2.87 10.59 7.55
CA PRO A 41 1.81 11.05 8.45
C PRO A 41 2.19 10.95 9.93
N ASP A 42 2.97 9.92 10.31
CA ASP A 42 3.38 9.66 11.70
C ASP A 42 4.35 10.71 12.26
N THR A 43 5.01 11.47 11.38
CA THR A 43 5.98 12.50 11.78
C THR A 43 5.55 13.92 11.40
N GLY A 44 4.23 14.13 11.27
CA GLY A 44 3.65 15.43 10.92
C GLY A 44 3.81 15.77 9.44
N PHE A 45 3.67 14.80 8.55
CA PHE A 45 3.73 14.95 7.09
C PHE A 45 5.06 15.51 6.59
N LYS A 46 6.16 15.15 7.26
CA LYS A 46 7.49 15.50 6.77
C LYS A 46 7.75 14.83 5.43
N PRO A 47 8.23 15.59 4.42
CA PRO A 47 8.60 15.04 3.13
C PRO A 47 9.69 13.96 3.28
N GLY A 48 9.51 12.85 2.57
CA GLY A 48 10.49 11.78 2.44
C GLY A 48 11.15 11.81 1.07
N THR A 49 12.38 11.32 1.01
CA THR A 49 13.16 11.18 -0.22
C THR A 49 13.71 9.76 -0.30
N GLY A 50 14.02 9.31 -1.49
CA GLY A 50 14.58 7.97 -1.68
C GLY A 50 14.20 7.34 -3.01
N SER A 51 14.54 6.07 -3.16
CA SER A 51 14.23 5.29 -4.35
C SER A 51 12.81 4.70 -4.31
N LEU A 52 12.24 4.55 -5.49
CA LEU A 52 10.97 3.88 -5.73
C LEU A 52 11.27 2.57 -6.48
N SER A 53 11.21 1.44 -5.79
CA SER A 53 11.53 0.14 -6.38
C SER A 53 10.34 -0.46 -7.13
N GLU A 54 9.11 -0.17 -6.71
CA GLU A 54 7.89 -0.65 -7.36
C GLU A 54 6.81 0.42 -7.32
N LEU A 55 6.11 0.59 -8.44
CA LEU A 55 4.87 1.34 -8.54
C LEU A 55 3.96 0.60 -9.51
N THR A 56 2.90 0.02 -8.99
CA THR A 56 1.90 -0.69 -9.78
C THR A 56 0.52 -0.13 -9.50
N PHE A 57 -0.10 0.42 -10.54
CA PHE A 57 -1.47 0.91 -10.51
C PHE A 57 -2.25 0.39 -11.71
N ARG A 58 -3.42 -0.15 -11.45
CA ARG A 58 -4.30 -0.67 -12.49
C ARG A 58 -5.46 0.28 -12.74
N SER A 59 -5.45 0.93 -13.89
CA SER A 59 -6.58 1.76 -14.33
C SER A 59 -7.78 0.92 -14.73
N SER A 60 -8.97 1.41 -14.48
CA SER A 60 -10.26 0.87 -14.89
C SER A 60 -11.11 1.99 -15.52
N PRO A 61 -12.28 1.68 -16.09
CA PRO A 61 -13.18 2.73 -16.59
C PRO A 61 -13.64 3.72 -15.52
N SER A 62 -13.66 3.32 -14.25
CA SER A 62 -14.08 4.15 -13.12
C SER A 62 -12.91 4.67 -12.27
N THR A 63 -11.70 4.17 -12.47
CA THR A 63 -10.53 4.59 -11.71
C THR A 63 -9.33 4.79 -12.63
N TRP A 64 -8.64 5.92 -12.51
CA TRP A 64 -7.43 6.22 -13.28
C TRP A 64 -6.47 7.06 -12.44
N GLY A 65 -5.22 7.05 -12.84
CA GLY A 65 -4.18 7.80 -12.15
C GLY A 65 -3.01 8.11 -13.06
N TYR A 66 -2.19 9.05 -12.62
CA TYR A 66 -0.91 9.35 -13.26
C TYR A 66 0.14 9.61 -12.18
N PHE A 67 1.37 9.29 -12.49
CA PHE A 67 2.51 9.42 -11.61
C PHE A 67 3.67 10.06 -12.34
N SER A 68 4.36 10.97 -11.68
CA SER A 68 5.54 11.66 -12.24
C SER A 68 6.82 10.82 -12.13
N VAL A 69 6.77 9.75 -11.33
CA VAL A 69 7.88 8.83 -11.11
C VAL A 69 7.45 7.42 -11.48
N SER A 70 8.30 6.70 -12.18
CA SER A 70 8.10 5.28 -12.50
C SER A 70 8.91 4.37 -11.56
N ALA A 71 8.65 3.07 -11.62
CA ALA A 71 9.47 2.07 -10.94
C ALA A 71 10.97 2.25 -11.32
N ASN A 72 11.85 2.08 -10.35
CA ASN A 72 13.29 2.38 -10.42
C ASN A 72 13.65 3.88 -10.55
N GLY A 73 12.68 4.77 -10.32
CA GLY A 73 12.92 6.21 -10.17
C GLY A 73 13.30 6.58 -8.73
N ALA A 74 13.54 7.87 -8.50
CA ALA A 74 13.81 8.41 -7.17
C ALA A 74 13.13 9.76 -6.99
N LEU A 75 12.77 10.06 -5.76
CA LEU A 75 12.35 11.40 -5.33
C LEU A 75 13.51 12.09 -4.64
N HIS A 76 13.81 13.31 -5.10
CA HIS A 76 14.90 14.12 -4.60
C HIS A 76 14.39 15.15 -3.58
N GLU A 77 15.23 15.54 -2.64
CA GLU A 77 14.89 16.49 -1.58
C GLU A 77 14.48 17.89 -2.08
N TYR A 78 14.83 18.23 -3.32
CA TYR A 78 14.45 19.51 -3.97
C TYR A 78 13.20 19.39 -4.85
N ALA A 79 12.61 18.21 -4.96
CA ALA A 79 11.37 18.01 -5.69
C ALA A 79 10.17 18.18 -4.76
N ASP A 80 9.00 18.45 -5.34
CA ASP A 80 7.74 18.39 -4.59
C ASP A 80 7.55 16.96 -4.07
N SER A 81 7.05 16.81 -2.84
CA SER A 81 6.68 15.52 -2.25
C SER A 81 5.58 14.81 -3.04
N GLN A 82 4.81 15.55 -3.82
CA GLN A 82 3.75 15.03 -4.66
C GLN A 82 4.32 14.33 -5.90
N PHE A 83 3.99 13.06 -6.07
CA PHE A 83 4.42 12.28 -7.24
C PHE A 83 3.28 11.58 -8.00
N GLY A 84 2.04 11.73 -7.57
CA GLY A 84 0.91 11.15 -8.28
C GLY A 84 -0.45 11.72 -7.91
N HIS A 85 -1.41 11.39 -8.75
CA HIS A 85 -2.85 11.58 -8.48
C HIS A 85 -3.61 10.33 -8.90
N VAL A 86 -4.60 9.98 -8.10
CA VAL A 86 -5.57 8.93 -8.39
C VAL A 86 -6.95 9.56 -8.39
N PHE A 87 -7.78 9.16 -9.35
CA PHE A 87 -9.15 9.62 -9.52
C PHE A 87 -10.07 8.42 -9.54
N ALA A 88 -11.22 8.56 -8.91
CA ALA A 88 -12.27 7.56 -8.96
C ALA A 88 -13.62 8.22 -9.22
N MET A 89 -14.38 7.66 -10.15
CA MET A 89 -15.70 8.14 -10.56
C MET A 89 -16.76 7.13 -10.13
N GLY A 90 -17.92 7.64 -9.76
CA GLY A 90 -19.12 6.85 -9.48
C GLY A 90 -20.39 7.60 -9.90
N ALA A 91 -21.52 6.92 -9.93
CA ALA A 91 -22.81 7.52 -10.20
C ALA A 91 -23.19 8.52 -9.10
N ASP A 92 -22.78 8.24 -7.88
CA ASP A 92 -22.90 9.12 -6.73
C ASP A 92 -21.58 9.29 -5.97
N ARG A 93 -21.58 10.15 -4.95
CA ARG A 93 -20.40 10.46 -4.16
C ARG A 93 -19.90 9.26 -3.35
N ASP A 94 -20.80 8.42 -2.84
CA ASP A 94 -20.42 7.25 -2.02
C ASP A 94 -19.80 6.16 -2.88
N GLU A 95 -20.33 5.92 -4.08
CA GLU A 95 -19.73 5.01 -5.06
C GLU A 95 -18.34 5.49 -5.48
N ALA A 96 -18.17 6.78 -5.80
CA ALA A 96 -16.87 7.36 -6.12
C ALA A 96 -15.87 7.20 -4.97
N ARG A 97 -16.31 7.44 -3.72
CA ARG A 97 -15.52 7.26 -2.50
C ARG A 97 -15.09 5.80 -2.32
N LYS A 98 -16.00 4.84 -2.41
CA LYS A 98 -15.72 3.41 -2.30
C LYS A 98 -14.76 2.94 -3.38
N SER A 99 -14.96 3.38 -4.62
CA SER A 99 -14.06 3.09 -5.74
C SER A 99 -12.65 3.64 -5.48
N MET A 100 -12.54 4.84 -4.88
CA MET A 100 -11.25 5.41 -4.50
C MET A 100 -10.56 4.59 -3.41
N VAL A 101 -11.28 4.18 -2.37
CA VAL A 101 -10.73 3.32 -1.30
C VAL A 101 -10.19 2.01 -1.88
N MET A 102 -10.93 1.38 -2.78
CA MET A 102 -10.46 0.16 -3.46
C MET A 102 -9.21 0.42 -4.31
N ALA A 103 -9.22 1.49 -5.11
CA ALA A 103 -8.08 1.86 -5.94
C ALA A 103 -6.81 2.14 -5.13
N LEU A 104 -6.93 2.80 -3.96
CA LEU A 104 -5.81 3.05 -3.06
C LEU A 104 -5.30 1.77 -2.38
N LYS A 105 -6.20 0.83 -2.03
CA LYS A 105 -5.82 -0.47 -1.46
C LYS A 105 -5.16 -1.40 -2.49
N GLU A 106 -5.46 -1.24 -3.78
CA GLU A 106 -4.83 -1.98 -4.88
C GLU A 106 -3.52 -1.34 -5.37
N LEU A 107 -3.29 -0.07 -5.04
CA LEU A 107 -2.07 0.64 -5.41
C LEU A 107 -0.87 0.09 -4.65
N SER A 108 0.05 -0.55 -5.36
CA SER A 108 1.28 -1.09 -4.78
C SER A 108 2.44 -0.12 -5.00
N ILE A 109 3.00 0.36 -3.91
CA ILE A 109 4.20 1.21 -3.90
C ILE A 109 5.22 0.61 -2.93
N ARG A 110 6.42 0.33 -3.44
CA ARG A 110 7.59 -0.06 -2.62
C ARG A 110 8.68 0.98 -2.77
N SER A 111 8.97 1.66 -1.68
CA SER A 111 9.91 2.78 -1.67
C SER A 111 10.68 2.85 -0.35
N ASP A 112 11.77 3.61 -0.37
CA ASP A 112 12.56 3.92 0.84
C ASP A 112 11.88 4.98 1.72
N PHE A 113 10.83 5.63 1.20
CA PHE A 113 10.06 6.66 1.88
C PHE A 113 8.63 6.20 2.19
N ARG A 114 8.01 6.84 3.17
CA ARG A 114 6.59 6.65 3.51
C ARG A 114 5.70 7.41 2.54
N THR A 115 4.50 6.91 2.32
CA THR A 115 3.45 7.56 1.53
C THR A 115 2.22 7.83 2.37
N THR A 116 1.37 8.74 1.89
CA THR A 116 0.11 9.09 2.57
C THR A 116 -1.06 8.15 2.26
N ILE A 117 -0.86 7.04 1.52
CA ILE A 117 -1.95 6.19 1.03
C ILE A 117 -2.84 5.65 2.14
N GLU A 118 -2.24 5.05 3.19
CA GLU A 118 -3.00 4.48 4.31
C GLU A 118 -3.78 5.55 5.07
N TYR A 119 -3.19 6.73 5.22
CA TYR A 119 -3.86 7.87 5.83
C TYR A 119 -5.04 8.37 4.97
N LEU A 120 -4.87 8.43 3.64
CA LEU A 120 -5.95 8.77 2.72
C LEU A 120 -7.12 7.80 2.79
N VAL A 121 -6.84 6.49 2.90
CA VAL A 121 -7.88 5.47 3.12
C VAL A 121 -8.64 5.75 4.41
N THR A 122 -7.92 6.02 5.51
CA THR A 122 -8.52 6.37 6.81
C THR A 122 -9.41 7.61 6.69
N LEU A 123 -8.96 8.67 6.02
CA LEU A 123 -9.74 9.89 5.80
C LEU A 123 -11.02 9.64 4.99
N LEU A 124 -10.92 8.85 3.92
CA LEU A 124 -12.07 8.52 3.06
C LEU A 124 -13.12 7.68 3.79
N GLU A 125 -12.71 6.87 4.77
CA GLU A 125 -13.59 6.05 5.59
C GLU A 125 -14.07 6.79 6.86
N TYR A 126 -13.54 8.00 7.12
CA TYR A 126 -13.93 8.79 8.29
C TYR A 126 -15.39 9.28 8.17
N ASP A 127 -16.13 9.18 9.25
CA ASP A 127 -17.58 9.43 9.29
C ASP A 127 -17.97 10.83 8.77
N ALA A 128 -17.20 11.86 9.11
CA ALA A 128 -17.41 13.22 8.61
C ALA A 128 -17.22 13.33 7.09
N PHE A 129 -16.25 12.60 6.51
CA PHE A 129 -16.06 12.54 5.07
C PHE A 129 -17.19 11.79 4.38
N VAL A 130 -17.62 10.65 4.93
CA VAL A 130 -18.73 9.84 4.43
C VAL A 130 -20.02 10.67 4.41
N ARG A 131 -20.32 11.40 5.48
CA ARG A 131 -21.52 12.27 5.57
C ARG A 131 -21.40 13.60 4.84
N ASN A 132 -20.25 13.88 4.23
CA ASN A 132 -19.97 15.16 3.58
C ASN A 132 -20.15 16.38 4.51
N SER A 133 -19.78 16.23 5.78
CA SER A 133 -19.81 17.29 6.81
C SER A 133 -18.43 17.88 7.08
N ILE A 134 -17.57 17.92 6.05
CA ILE A 134 -16.21 18.43 6.12
C ILE A 134 -16.15 19.91 5.69
N THR A 135 -15.18 20.62 6.26
CA THR A 135 -14.82 21.99 5.92
C THR A 135 -13.38 22.07 5.44
N THR A 136 -12.94 23.22 4.95
CA THR A 136 -11.53 23.41 4.55
C THR A 136 -10.55 23.28 5.71
N ALA A 137 -10.99 23.52 6.95
CA ALA A 137 -10.19 23.36 8.18
C ALA A 137 -10.30 21.98 8.83
N TRP A 138 -11.11 21.08 8.26
CA TRP A 138 -11.36 19.76 8.86
C TRP A 138 -10.09 18.90 8.97
N LEU A 139 -9.30 18.87 7.92
CA LEU A 139 -8.07 18.08 7.89
C LEU A 139 -7.03 18.61 8.90
N ASP A 140 -6.88 19.93 8.99
CA ASP A 140 -5.98 20.56 9.96
C ASP A 140 -6.39 20.21 11.40
N GLY A 141 -7.71 20.17 11.66
CA GLY A 141 -8.26 19.73 12.95
C GLY A 141 -7.89 18.28 13.27
N LEU A 142 -8.06 17.37 12.33
CA LEU A 142 -7.70 15.95 12.50
C LEU A 142 -6.20 15.74 12.74
N ILE A 143 -5.36 16.49 12.02
CA ILE A 143 -3.91 16.44 12.20
C ILE A 143 -3.55 16.95 13.61
N ALA A 144 -4.18 18.03 14.07
CA ALA A 144 -3.97 18.57 15.42
C ALA A 144 -4.46 17.63 16.52
N GLU A 145 -5.52 16.87 16.28
CA GLU A 145 -6.04 15.83 17.17
C GLU A 145 -5.19 14.55 17.18
N GLY A 146 -4.22 14.42 16.24
CA GLY A 146 -3.33 13.27 16.15
C GLY A 146 -4.03 12.02 15.62
N VAL A 147 -4.99 12.16 14.72
CA VAL A 147 -5.61 11.01 14.05
C VAL A 147 -4.57 10.30 13.20
N GLU A 148 -4.21 9.08 13.61
CA GLU A 148 -3.24 8.24 12.91
C GLU A 148 -3.94 7.28 11.94
N ALA A 149 -3.21 6.84 10.91
CA ALA A 149 -3.66 5.74 10.07
C ALA A 149 -3.84 4.46 10.91
N VAL A 150 -4.87 3.68 10.57
CA VAL A 150 -5.09 2.38 11.23
C VAL A 150 -3.92 1.46 10.94
N ARG A 151 -3.11 1.20 11.96
CA ARG A 151 -1.99 0.27 11.86
C ARG A 151 -2.47 -1.15 12.17
N PRO A 152 -1.96 -2.16 11.47
CA PRO A 152 -2.20 -3.54 11.87
C PRO A 152 -1.62 -3.79 13.27
N PRO A 153 -2.20 -4.72 14.05
CA PRO A 153 -1.68 -5.06 15.37
C PRO A 153 -0.19 -5.42 15.31
N THR A 154 0.60 -4.87 16.21
CA THR A 154 2.06 -5.12 16.30
C THR A 154 2.40 -6.60 16.28
N GLU A 155 1.62 -7.42 17.00
CA GLU A 155 1.80 -8.87 17.03
C GLU A 155 1.71 -9.49 15.62
N LEU A 156 0.73 -9.06 14.82
CA LEU A 156 0.57 -9.54 13.45
C LEU A 156 1.77 -9.16 12.58
N VAL A 157 2.20 -7.90 12.63
CA VAL A 157 3.34 -7.41 11.84
C VAL A 157 4.62 -8.18 12.19
N VAL A 158 4.87 -8.36 13.47
CA VAL A 158 6.07 -9.03 13.99
C VAL A 158 6.08 -10.52 13.63
N LEU A 159 4.96 -11.23 13.77
CA LEU A 159 4.84 -12.63 13.39
C LEU A 159 4.98 -12.83 11.88
N CYS A 160 4.32 -11.99 11.08
CA CYS A 160 4.42 -12.05 9.62
C CYS A 160 5.86 -11.77 9.14
N GLY A 161 6.48 -10.70 9.64
CA GLY A 161 7.86 -10.35 9.30
C GLY A 161 8.87 -11.43 9.70
N ALA A 162 8.72 -12.01 10.89
CA ALA A 162 9.57 -13.10 11.34
C ALA A 162 9.42 -14.37 10.47
N ALA A 163 8.19 -14.70 10.04
CA ALA A 163 7.92 -15.85 9.18
C ALA A 163 8.56 -15.68 7.79
N VAL A 164 8.40 -14.50 7.17
CA VAL A 164 9.01 -14.18 5.86
C VAL A 164 10.54 -14.24 5.96
N LYS A 165 11.13 -13.65 7.00
CA LYS A 165 12.57 -13.69 7.22
C LYS A 165 13.10 -15.10 7.43
N ALA A 166 12.39 -15.93 8.21
CA ALA A 166 12.72 -17.34 8.40
C ALA A 166 12.68 -18.10 7.07
N HIS A 167 11.69 -17.84 6.23
CA HIS A 167 11.57 -18.45 4.91
C HIS A 167 12.73 -18.07 3.99
N ALA A 168 13.12 -16.81 3.96
CA ALA A 168 14.26 -16.35 3.18
C ALA A 168 15.55 -17.08 3.62
N MET A 169 15.82 -17.18 4.92
CA MET A 169 16.96 -17.92 5.46
C MET A 169 16.93 -19.42 5.09
N SER A 170 15.75 -20.04 5.11
CA SER A 170 15.58 -21.44 4.69
C SER A 170 15.84 -21.63 3.20
N THR A 171 15.39 -20.69 2.36
CA THR A 171 15.60 -20.72 0.91
C THR A 171 17.10 -20.58 0.59
N GLU A 172 17.79 -19.64 1.21
CA GLU A 172 19.24 -19.46 1.07
C GLU A 172 20.01 -20.74 1.44
N THR A 173 19.64 -21.36 2.56
CA THR A 173 20.24 -22.62 3.01
C THR A 173 20.04 -23.76 2.01
N ARG A 174 18.85 -23.86 1.41
CA ARG A 174 18.54 -24.87 0.37
C ARG A 174 19.28 -24.61 -0.93
N ASP A 175 19.42 -23.36 -1.31
CA ASP A 175 20.12 -22.99 -2.54
C ASP A 175 21.62 -23.20 -2.42
N GLU A 176 22.18 -22.96 -1.23
CA GLU A 176 23.57 -23.32 -0.92
C GLU A 176 23.78 -24.85 -1.01
N PHE A 177 22.86 -25.63 -0.41
CA PHE A 177 22.90 -27.09 -0.50
C PHE A 177 22.88 -27.58 -1.95
N LYS A 178 21.99 -27.05 -2.78
CA LYS A 178 21.91 -27.38 -4.22
C LYS A 178 23.20 -26.99 -4.94
N ARG A 179 23.78 -25.83 -4.65
CA ARG A 179 25.01 -25.32 -5.25
C ARG A 179 26.20 -26.23 -4.98
N ILE A 180 26.30 -26.75 -3.76
CA ILE A 180 27.36 -27.72 -3.39
C ILE A 180 27.16 -29.04 -4.16
N LEU A 181 25.91 -29.53 -4.26
CA LEU A 181 25.60 -30.73 -5.03
C LEU A 181 25.93 -30.57 -6.53
N HIS A 182 25.58 -29.43 -7.13
CA HIS A 182 25.90 -29.18 -8.53
C HIS A 182 27.41 -29.14 -8.84
N ARG A 183 28.22 -28.85 -7.84
CA ARG A 183 29.69 -28.96 -7.94
C ARG A 183 30.23 -30.39 -7.76
N GLY A 184 29.35 -31.38 -7.61
CA GLY A 184 29.73 -32.77 -7.35
C GLY A 184 30.27 -33.01 -5.95
N GLN A 185 30.02 -32.10 -5.01
CA GLN A 185 30.48 -32.20 -3.62
C GLN A 185 29.35 -32.68 -2.72
N VAL A 186 29.67 -33.40 -1.66
CA VAL A 186 28.73 -33.81 -0.63
C VAL A 186 28.53 -32.66 0.37
N PRO A 187 27.31 -32.08 0.48
CA PRO A 187 27.07 -31.00 1.43
C PRO A 187 27.25 -31.49 2.87
N PRO A 188 27.86 -30.68 3.74
CA PRO A 188 27.91 -30.96 5.17
C PRO A 188 26.50 -31.13 5.77
N ARG A 189 26.35 -32.02 6.77
CA ARG A 189 25.03 -32.29 7.40
C ARG A 189 24.36 -31.05 7.99
N HIS A 190 25.13 -30.06 8.44
CA HIS A 190 24.61 -28.81 9.01
C HIS A 190 24.14 -27.79 7.96
N THR A 191 24.35 -28.05 6.66
CA THR A 191 23.93 -27.15 5.59
C THR A 191 22.39 -27.07 5.49
N LEU A 192 21.68 -28.19 5.71
CA LEU A 192 20.21 -28.16 5.77
C LEU A 192 19.76 -28.01 7.23
N ARG A 193 19.10 -26.92 7.51
CA ARG A 193 18.52 -26.62 8.81
C ARG A 193 17.00 -26.53 8.69
N THR A 194 16.32 -26.93 9.74
CA THR A 194 14.86 -26.76 9.91
C THR A 194 14.52 -25.77 11.02
N GLN A 195 15.55 -25.28 11.72
CA GLN A 195 15.43 -24.34 12.81
C GLN A 195 16.29 -23.12 12.51
N PHE A 196 15.72 -21.94 12.64
CA PHE A 196 16.35 -20.66 12.32
C PHE A 196 16.15 -19.66 13.46
N PRO A 197 17.24 -19.08 14.00
CA PRO A 197 17.13 -17.92 14.88
C PRO A 197 16.78 -16.70 14.02
N VAL A 198 15.73 -16.00 14.39
CA VAL A 198 15.25 -14.81 13.66
C VAL A 198 15.18 -13.63 14.60
N ASP A 199 16.01 -12.63 14.35
CA ASP A 199 15.91 -11.33 15.00
C ASP A 199 15.07 -10.40 14.13
N PHE A 200 14.02 -9.85 14.70
CA PHE A 200 13.14 -8.89 14.04
C PHE A 200 13.04 -7.62 14.90
N ILE A 201 13.19 -6.46 14.28
CA ILE A 201 13.07 -5.16 14.97
C ILE A 201 11.84 -4.47 14.40
N TYR A 202 10.95 -4.05 15.27
CA TYR A 202 9.77 -3.27 14.94
C TYR A 202 9.47 -2.28 16.06
N ASP A 203 9.24 -1.01 15.73
CA ASP A 203 9.04 0.10 16.67
C ASP A 203 10.14 0.12 17.77
N ASP A 204 11.41 0.05 17.36
CA ASP A 204 12.60 0.02 18.23
C ASP A 204 12.66 -1.15 19.22
N VAL A 205 11.70 -2.07 19.16
CA VAL A 205 11.69 -3.29 19.97
C VAL A 205 12.28 -4.45 19.18
N ARG A 206 13.24 -5.13 19.79
CA ARG A 206 13.85 -6.34 19.22
C ARG A 206 13.14 -7.60 19.71
N TYR A 207 12.71 -8.41 18.75
CA TYR A 207 12.05 -9.70 18.96
C TYR A 207 12.99 -10.83 18.52
N HIS A 208 13.27 -11.77 19.42
CA HIS A 208 14.11 -12.95 19.15
C HIS A 208 13.20 -14.17 19.00
N PHE A 209 13.06 -14.66 17.79
CA PHE A 209 12.28 -15.85 17.49
C PHE A 209 13.19 -17.04 17.24
N THR A 210 12.69 -18.22 17.60
CA THR A 210 13.16 -19.48 17.04
C THR A 210 12.10 -19.98 16.06
N ALA A 211 12.42 -19.96 14.78
CA ALA A 211 11.51 -20.40 13.71
C ALA A 211 11.80 -21.85 13.34
N HIS A 212 10.80 -22.71 13.38
CA HIS A 212 10.87 -24.11 13.01
C HIS A 212 10.06 -24.35 11.74
N GLN A 213 10.70 -24.87 10.70
CA GLN A 213 10.01 -25.26 9.47
C GLN A 213 9.48 -26.68 9.60
N SER A 214 8.14 -26.85 9.66
CA SER A 214 7.48 -28.15 9.76
C SER A 214 7.11 -28.71 8.39
N ALA A 215 6.88 -27.85 7.39
CA ALA A 215 6.62 -28.18 5.99
C ALA A 215 7.09 -27.02 5.09
N PRO A 216 7.13 -27.17 3.77
CA PRO A 216 7.58 -26.12 2.85
C PRO A 216 6.88 -24.76 3.07
N THR A 217 5.60 -24.79 3.46
CA THR A 217 4.78 -23.60 3.69
C THR A 217 4.35 -23.43 5.15
N LEU A 218 4.79 -24.29 6.09
CA LEU A 218 4.32 -24.26 7.46
C LEU A 218 5.47 -24.00 8.42
N TRP A 219 5.30 -22.98 9.22
CA TRP A 219 6.26 -22.51 10.22
C TRP A 219 5.67 -22.53 11.62
N THR A 220 6.50 -22.81 12.61
CA THR A 220 6.19 -22.58 14.02
C THR A 220 7.19 -21.55 14.53
N LEU A 221 6.70 -20.40 14.93
CA LEU A 221 7.50 -19.34 15.55
C LEU A 221 7.40 -19.46 17.06
N GLU A 222 8.52 -19.53 17.72
CA GLU A 222 8.62 -19.55 19.17
C GLU A 222 9.22 -18.24 19.68
N LEU A 223 8.48 -17.56 20.56
CA LEU A 223 8.89 -16.34 21.25
C LEU A 223 8.64 -16.50 22.74
N ARG A 224 9.70 -16.46 23.56
CA ARG A 224 9.59 -16.57 25.04
C ARG A 224 8.74 -17.78 25.51
N GLY A 225 8.89 -18.90 24.82
CA GLY A 225 8.16 -20.13 25.13
C GLY A 225 6.75 -20.24 24.57
N GLN A 226 6.21 -19.18 24.00
CA GLN A 226 4.95 -19.23 23.25
C GLN A 226 5.20 -19.66 21.81
N ARG A 227 4.36 -20.55 21.29
CA ARG A 227 4.47 -21.11 19.94
C ARG A 227 3.27 -20.73 19.10
N THR A 228 3.52 -20.11 17.96
CA THR A 228 2.51 -19.71 17.00
C THR A 228 2.76 -20.38 15.66
N ARG A 229 1.74 -21.00 15.10
CA ARG A 229 1.81 -21.60 13.75
C ARG A 229 1.44 -20.58 12.69
N VAL A 230 2.27 -20.48 11.67
CA VAL A 230 2.06 -19.58 10.54
C VAL A 230 2.22 -20.38 9.25
N SER A 231 1.22 -20.32 8.38
CA SER A 231 1.37 -20.78 7.00
C SER A 231 1.84 -19.64 6.13
N LEU A 232 2.76 -19.91 5.20
CA LEU A 232 3.38 -18.91 4.35
C LEU A 232 3.37 -19.40 2.90
N ARG A 233 2.83 -18.60 2.00
CA ARG A 233 2.82 -18.90 0.57
C ARG A 233 3.22 -17.66 -0.22
N GLU A 234 4.22 -17.81 -1.06
CA GLU A 234 4.64 -16.77 -1.99
C GLU A 234 3.63 -16.64 -3.13
N LEU A 235 3.29 -15.43 -3.47
CA LEU A 235 2.40 -15.06 -4.58
C LEU A 235 3.24 -14.74 -5.83
N ARG A 236 2.59 -14.77 -6.99
CA ARG A 236 3.26 -14.53 -8.28
C ARG A 236 3.80 -13.11 -8.46
N ASP A 237 3.24 -12.17 -7.73
CA ASP A 237 3.62 -10.75 -7.71
C ASP A 237 4.76 -10.43 -6.71
N GLY A 238 5.34 -11.47 -6.09
CA GLY A 238 6.36 -11.33 -5.06
C GLY A 238 5.81 -10.97 -3.67
N GLY A 239 4.48 -10.90 -3.53
CA GLY A 239 3.80 -10.78 -2.25
C GLY A 239 3.77 -12.10 -1.48
N TRP A 240 3.27 -12.05 -0.24
CA TRP A 240 3.14 -13.20 0.64
C TRP A 240 1.71 -13.31 1.15
N LEU A 241 1.16 -14.51 1.11
CA LEU A 241 -0.08 -14.84 1.79
C LEU A 241 0.26 -15.59 3.07
N LEU A 242 -0.12 -15.03 4.21
CA LEU A 242 0.12 -15.60 5.52
C LEU A 242 -1.19 -16.05 6.15
N GLY A 243 -1.23 -17.29 6.64
CA GLY A 243 -2.34 -17.79 7.44
C GLY A 243 -1.95 -17.85 8.91
N LEU A 244 -2.71 -17.16 9.76
CA LEU A 244 -2.49 -17.06 11.20
C LEU A 244 -3.83 -17.20 11.93
N GLY A 245 -3.95 -18.15 12.84
CA GLY A 245 -5.16 -18.31 13.66
C GLY A 245 -6.45 -18.59 12.89
N GLY A 246 -6.35 -19.09 11.63
CA GLY A 246 -7.51 -19.32 10.76
C GLY A 246 -7.87 -18.13 9.86
N ALA A 247 -7.21 -17.00 10.02
CA ALA A 247 -7.32 -15.84 9.14
C ALA A 247 -6.17 -15.80 8.11
N SER A 248 -6.41 -15.16 6.97
CA SER A 248 -5.39 -14.91 5.94
C SER A 248 -5.07 -13.41 5.89
N HIS A 249 -3.79 -13.11 5.80
CA HIS A 249 -3.22 -11.77 5.80
C HIS A 249 -2.29 -11.55 4.63
#